data_eb9d65b4bd0c1f1125ec757dc944e658
#
_entry.id   eb9d65b4bd0c1f1125ec757dc944e658
#
_cell.length_a   1.000
_cell.length_b   1.000
_cell.length_c   1.000
_cell.angle_alpha   90.00
_cell.angle_beta   90.00
_cell.angle_gamma   90.00
#
_symmetry.space_group_name_H-M   'P 1'
#
loop_
_entity.id
_entity.type
_entity.pdbx_description
1 polymer ?
#
loop_
_entity_poly.entity_id
_entity_poly.type
_entity_poly.pdbx_seq_one_letter_code
_entity_poly.pdbx_strand_id
1 'polypeptide(L)'
;MTRLLQRSLLTLLALSAALSVQAAVEIEGTSFEETITLEGTKLQLNGVGWRKRGYNKVDTTGVYLVQKASTLEDVEKLAGPKRIQLIMLQDISGATASRYFLSDFEVAASRDEFNQLITETFQMGSIYNSLRKLQKGDVVTIDIIPGKGLAASINGTPLLVPETKARYITSELMGRIFLRMYIGARTPAELRQNLLGTSKSMREAAR
;
A
#
# COMPACT_ATOMS: atom_id res chain seq x y z
N MET A 1 -19.26 9.25 -65.22
CA MET A 1 -19.96 8.82 -63.97
C MET A 1 -19.08 7.81 -63.23
N THR A 2 -17.83 8.14 -62.83
CA THR A 2 -16.89 7.19 -62.23
C THR A 2 -15.93 7.85 -61.20
N ARG A 3 -16.37 8.90 -60.51
CA ARG A 3 -15.56 9.61 -59.49
C ARG A 3 -16.22 9.78 -58.13
N LEU A 4 -17.36 9.12 -57.88
CA LEU A 4 -18.10 9.26 -56.64
C LEU A 4 -18.05 8.04 -55.67
N LEU A 5 -17.39 6.95 -56.08
CA LEU A 5 -17.36 5.71 -55.30
C LEU A 5 -16.06 5.47 -54.51
N GLN A 6 -15.10 6.40 -54.56
CA GLN A 6 -13.82 6.25 -53.87
C GLN A 6 -13.68 7.05 -52.53
N ARG A 7 -14.73 7.71 -52.09
CA ARG A 7 -14.66 8.55 -50.87
C ARG A 7 -15.32 7.97 -49.62
N SER A 8 -15.89 6.76 -49.69
CA SER A 8 -16.61 6.18 -48.54
C SER A 8 -15.90 5.03 -47.84
N LEU A 9 -14.63 4.74 -48.13
CA LEU A 9 -13.91 3.61 -47.54
C LEU A 9 -12.78 4.02 -46.56
N LEU A 10 -12.74 5.30 -46.16
CA LEU A 10 -11.65 5.84 -45.32
C LEU A 10 -12.09 6.32 -43.96
N THR A 11 -13.31 6.01 -43.50
CA THR A 11 -13.86 6.53 -42.25
C THR A 11 -14.25 5.45 -41.21
N LEU A 12 -13.71 4.26 -41.31
CA LEU A 12 -13.97 3.21 -40.31
C LEU A 12 -12.68 2.66 -39.70
N LEU A 13 -11.66 3.53 -39.52
CA LEU A 13 -10.56 3.27 -38.62
C LEU A 13 -10.87 3.96 -37.27
N ALA A 14 -12.04 3.66 -36.70
CA ALA A 14 -12.43 4.09 -35.39
C ALA A 14 -11.61 3.32 -34.37
N LEU A 15 -10.63 4.00 -33.84
CA LEU A 15 -10.37 4.23 -32.42
C LEU A 15 -10.95 3.12 -31.50
N SER A 16 -10.41 1.91 -31.61
CA SER A 16 -10.47 0.93 -30.55
C SER A 16 -9.49 1.40 -29.45
N ALA A 17 -9.89 2.42 -28.68
CA ALA A 17 -9.33 2.64 -27.36
C ALA A 17 -9.60 1.35 -26.58
N ALA A 18 -8.62 0.45 -26.56
CA ALA A 18 -8.62 -0.69 -25.68
C ALA A 18 -8.69 -0.12 -24.25
N LEU A 19 -9.90 -0.07 -23.69
CA LEU A 19 -10.11 0.08 -22.28
C LEU A 19 -9.42 -1.13 -21.66
N SER A 20 -8.18 -0.95 -21.23
CA SER A 20 -7.47 -1.95 -20.43
C SER A 20 -8.30 -2.08 -19.16
N VAL A 21 -9.21 -3.06 -19.12
CA VAL A 21 -9.83 -3.48 -17.86
C VAL A 21 -8.68 -3.99 -17.01
N GLN A 22 -8.23 -3.15 -16.10
CA GLN A 22 -7.20 -3.55 -15.15
C GLN A 22 -7.87 -4.53 -14.20
N ALA A 23 -7.36 -5.76 -14.17
CA ALA A 23 -7.86 -6.77 -13.26
C ALA A 23 -7.68 -6.27 -11.82
N ALA A 24 -8.67 -6.51 -10.99
CA ALA A 24 -8.71 -6.07 -9.60
C ALA A 24 -9.04 -7.25 -8.68
N VAL A 25 -8.45 -7.26 -7.50
CA VAL A 25 -8.74 -8.24 -6.44
C VAL A 25 -9.68 -7.60 -5.43
N GLU A 26 -10.82 -8.25 -5.22
CA GLU A 26 -11.81 -7.77 -4.26
C GLU A 26 -11.70 -8.49 -2.92
N ILE A 27 -11.80 -7.71 -1.82
CA ILE A 27 -11.82 -8.21 -0.46
C ILE A 27 -12.65 -7.28 0.43
N GLU A 28 -13.58 -7.81 1.22
CA GLU A 28 -14.42 -7.04 2.17
C GLU A 28 -15.12 -5.83 1.53
N GLY A 29 -15.53 -5.94 0.26
CA GLY A 29 -16.18 -4.86 -0.49
C GLY A 29 -15.23 -3.73 -0.91
N THR A 30 -13.93 -3.94 -0.86
CA THR A 30 -12.89 -3.04 -1.38
C THR A 30 -12.17 -3.68 -2.55
N SER A 31 -11.58 -2.88 -3.43
CA SER A 31 -10.94 -3.34 -4.66
C SER A 31 -9.49 -2.87 -4.73
N PHE A 32 -8.59 -3.76 -5.10
CA PHE A 32 -7.16 -3.51 -5.29
C PHE A 32 -6.77 -3.81 -6.72
N GLU A 33 -6.20 -2.85 -7.43
CA GLU A 33 -5.65 -3.06 -8.78
C GLU A 33 -4.53 -4.10 -8.75
N GLU A 34 -4.48 -5.01 -9.73
CA GLU A 34 -3.41 -6.01 -9.78
C GLU A 34 -2.03 -5.40 -10.05
N THR A 35 -1.99 -4.24 -10.71
CA THR A 35 -0.73 -3.52 -10.97
C THR A 35 -0.91 -2.02 -10.78
N ILE A 36 0.11 -1.37 -10.26
CA ILE A 36 0.18 0.09 -10.10
C ILE A 36 1.52 0.59 -10.61
N THR A 37 1.64 1.90 -10.80
CA THR A 37 2.92 2.56 -11.07
C THR A 37 3.30 3.44 -9.89
N LEU A 38 4.53 3.29 -9.37
CA LEU A 38 5.08 4.10 -8.30
C LEU A 38 6.46 4.61 -8.70
N GLU A 39 6.64 5.93 -8.73
CA GLU A 39 7.91 6.58 -9.17
C GLU A 39 8.41 6.02 -10.52
N GLY A 40 7.51 5.83 -11.49
CA GLY A 40 7.85 5.28 -12.80
C GLY A 40 8.09 3.76 -12.83
N THR A 41 8.06 3.09 -11.69
CA THR A 41 8.25 1.63 -11.60
C THR A 41 6.90 0.92 -11.51
N LYS A 42 6.69 -0.09 -12.37
CA LYS A 42 5.51 -0.96 -12.30
C LYS A 42 5.64 -1.91 -11.11
N LEU A 43 4.64 -1.90 -10.25
CA LEU A 43 4.49 -2.83 -9.13
C LEU A 43 3.30 -3.74 -9.37
N GLN A 44 3.39 -4.96 -8.88
CA GLN A 44 2.29 -5.93 -8.87
C GLN A 44 1.80 -6.17 -7.44
N LEU A 45 0.52 -6.40 -7.31
CA LEU A 45 -0.11 -6.75 -6.04
C LEU A 45 0.42 -8.12 -5.58
N ASN A 46 1.14 -8.15 -4.46
CA ASN A 46 1.69 -9.37 -3.88
C ASN A 46 0.63 -10.20 -3.17
N GLY A 47 -0.23 -9.53 -2.43
CA GLY A 47 -1.34 -10.13 -1.71
C GLY A 47 -2.20 -9.09 -1.03
N VAL A 48 -3.40 -9.51 -0.58
CA VAL A 48 -4.37 -8.67 0.12
C VAL A 48 -4.88 -9.37 1.38
N GLY A 49 -5.20 -8.59 2.40
CA GLY A 49 -5.76 -9.09 3.65
C GLY A 49 -6.54 -7.99 4.37
N TRP A 50 -7.00 -8.27 5.58
CA TRP A 50 -7.68 -7.28 6.41
C TRP A 50 -7.11 -7.27 7.82
N ARG A 51 -7.16 -6.13 8.48
CA ARG A 51 -6.69 -5.96 9.87
C ARG A 51 -7.87 -5.79 10.81
N LYS A 52 -7.75 -6.45 11.97
CA LYS A 52 -8.68 -6.29 13.10
C LYS A 52 -8.05 -5.46 14.22
N ARG A 53 -8.94 -4.76 14.94
CA ARG A 53 -8.67 -4.17 16.25
C ARG A 53 -9.81 -4.58 17.18
N GLY A 54 -9.50 -5.47 18.11
CA GLY A 54 -10.54 -6.18 18.83
C GLY A 54 -11.40 -7.02 17.87
N TYR A 55 -12.69 -6.83 17.91
CA TYR A 55 -13.64 -7.55 17.05
C TYR A 55 -13.87 -6.90 15.69
N ASN A 56 -13.46 -5.67 15.49
CA ASN A 56 -13.76 -4.88 14.29
C ASN A 56 -12.68 -5.00 13.23
N LYS A 57 -13.07 -5.22 11.96
CA LYS A 57 -12.20 -5.01 10.80
C LYS A 57 -12.03 -3.52 10.57
N VAL A 58 -10.79 -3.04 10.59
CA VAL A 58 -10.48 -1.61 10.52
C VAL A 58 -10.14 -1.18 9.11
N ASP A 59 -9.37 -2.00 8.41
CA ASP A 59 -8.98 -1.77 7.03
C ASP A 59 -8.74 -3.08 6.29
N THR A 60 -8.75 -2.98 4.96
CA THR A 60 -8.14 -3.95 4.06
C THR A 60 -6.78 -3.43 3.65
N THR A 61 -5.83 -4.34 3.48
CA THR A 61 -4.43 -4.02 3.18
C THR A 61 -3.97 -4.78 1.96
N GLY A 62 -3.30 -4.10 1.03
CA GLY A 62 -2.57 -4.69 -0.10
C GLY A 62 -1.08 -4.35 -0.03
N VAL A 63 -0.24 -5.29 -0.42
CA VAL A 63 1.21 -5.08 -0.56
C VAL A 63 1.57 -5.17 -2.04
N TYR A 64 2.26 -4.14 -2.54
CA TYR A 64 2.70 -4.06 -3.93
C TYR A 64 4.22 -4.08 -4.00
N LEU A 65 4.75 -4.93 -4.88
CA LEU A 65 6.17 -5.19 -5.05
C LEU A 65 6.54 -5.21 -6.53
N VAL A 66 7.82 -5.04 -6.86
CA VAL A 66 8.34 -5.16 -8.23
C VAL A 66 8.19 -6.57 -8.80
N GLN A 67 8.22 -7.58 -7.94
CA GLN A 67 7.93 -8.99 -8.24
C GLN A 67 7.34 -9.68 -7.01
N LYS A 68 6.63 -10.80 -7.22
CA LYS A 68 6.04 -11.59 -6.13
C LYS A 68 7.12 -12.13 -5.19
N ALA A 69 6.83 -12.08 -3.89
CA ALA A 69 7.68 -12.63 -2.85
C ALA A 69 6.82 -13.27 -1.74
N SER A 70 7.28 -14.39 -1.19
CA SER A 70 6.53 -15.19 -0.23
C SER A 70 7.08 -15.16 1.20
N THR A 71 8.19 -14.45 1.41
CA THR A 71 8.81 -14.27 2.73
C THR A 71 9.16 -12.79 2.96
N LEU A 72 9.23 -12.38 4.23
CA LEU A 72 9.71 -11.04 4.57
C LEU A 72 11.13 -10.81 4.05
N GLU A 73 12.01 -11.80 4.20
CA GLU A 73 13.41 -11.72 3.76
C GLU A 73 13.52 -11.46 2.26
N ASP A 74 12.73 -12.16 1.45
CA ASP A 74 12.69 -11.93 0.01
C ASP A 74 12.17 -10.52 -0.31
N VAL A 75 11.11 -10.04 0.38
CA VAL A 75 10.59 -8.68 0.21
C VAL A 75 11.64 -7.63 0.54
N GLU A 76 12.39 -7.82 1.64
CA GLU A 76 13.44 -6.88 2.04
C GLU A 76 14.60 -6.83 1.02
N LYS A 77 14.93 -7.95 0.39
CA LYS A 77 15.99 -8.05 -0.63
C LYS A 77 15.60 -7.47 -2.00
N LEU A 78 14.30 -7.33 -2.27
CA LEU A 78 13.85 -6.77 -3.54
C LEU A 78 14.35 -5.34 -3.72
N ALA A 79 15.06 -5.10 -4.82
CA ALA A 79 15.38 -3.76 -5.25
C ALA A 79 14.11 -3.03 -5.72
N GLY A 80 14.10 -1.69 -5.61
CA GLY A 80 12.99 -0.85 -6.06
C GLY A 80 11.95 -0.53 -4.98
N PRO A 81 10.97 0.31 -5.36
CA PRO A 81 9.96 0.78 -4.44
C PRO A 81 9.00 -0.33 -4.00
N LYS A 82 8.38 -0.12 -2.84
CA LYS A 82 7.34 -0.99 -2.28
C LYS A 82 6.20 -0.13 -1.78
N ARG A 83 4.96 -0.59 -1.91
CA ARG A 83 3.78 0.10 -1.37
C ARG A 83 2.99 -0.81 -0.47
N ILE A 84 2.58 -0.28 0.67
CA ILE A 84 1.52 -0.81 1.51
C ILE A 84 0.32 0.11 1.29
N GLN A 85 -0.80 -0.43 0.83
CA GLN A 85 -2.03 0.32 0.61
C GLN A 85 -3.10 -0.18 1.56
N LEU A 86 -3.75 0.74 2.25
CA LEU A 86 -4.87 0.46 3.15
C LEU A 86 -6.13 1.09 2.56
N ILE A 87 -7.26 0.39 2.65
CA ILE A 87 -8.57 0.98 2.39
C ILE A 87 -9.37 0.86 3.68
N MET A 88 -9.79 2.00 4.21
CA MET A 88 -10.45 2.06 5.51
C MET A 88 -11.84 1.44 5.45
N LEU A 89 -12.16 0.54 6.38
CA LEU A 89 -13.48 -0.09 6.51
C LEU A 89 -14.40 0.64 7.50
N GLN A 90 -13.84 1.52 8.29
CA GLN A 90 -14.55 2.35 9.26
C GLN A 90 -13.83 3.67 9.51
N ASP A 91 -14.57 4.61 10.09
CA ASP A 91 -14.00 5.89 10.52
C ASP A 91 -13.12 5.72 11.75
N ILE A 92 -11.92 6.30 11.75
CA ILE A 92 -11.06 6.38 12.93
C ILE A 92 -10.46 7.79 13.06
N SER A 93 -10.31 8.30 14.30
CA SER A 93 -9.63 9.57 14.52
C SER A 93 -8.13 9.46 14.25
N GLY A 94 -7.47 10.58 13.90
CA GLY A 94 -6.02 10.64 13.76
C GLY A 94 -5.29 10.16 15.02
N ALA A 95 -5.79 10.55 16.21
CA ALA A 95 -5.25 10.09 17.49
C ALA A 95 -5.36 8.56 17.65
N THR A 96 -6.44 7.94 17.17
CA THR A 96 -6.58 6.47 17.17
C THR A 96 -5.63 5.83 16.18
N ALA A 97 -5.47 6.40 14.97
CA ALA A 97 -4.49 5.93 13.98
C ALA A 97 -3.05 6.01 14.52
N SER A 98 -2.70 7.10 15.21
CA SER A 98 -1.41 7.27 15.88
C SER A 98 -1.15 6.17 16.93
N ARG A 99 -2.14 5.86 17.77
CA ARG A 99 -2.02 4.78 18.77
C ARG A 99 -1.85 3.42 18.13
N TYR A 100 -2.58 3.13 17.05
CA TYR A 100 -2.42 1.86 16.32
C TYR A 100 -1.03 1.75 15.70
N PHE A 101 -0.55 2.83 15.09
CA PHE A 101 0.81 2.88 14.55
C PHE A 101 1.84 2.60 15.64
N LEU A 102 1.82 3.32 16.77
CA LEU A 102 2.79 3.13 17.83
C LEU A 102 2.77 1.71 18.40
N SER A 103 1.58 1.16 18.64
CA SER A 103 1.44 -0.22 19.12
C SER A 103 2.01 -1.25 18.16
N ASP A 104 1.74 -1.11 16.85
CA ASP A 104 2.27 -2.03 15.84
C ASP A 104 3.78 -1.87 15.66
N PHE A 105 4.27 -0.62 15.76
CA PHE A 105 5.68 -0.30 15.66
C PHE A 105 6.48 -0.91 16.82
N GLU A 106 6.01 -0.77 18.07
CA GLU A 106 6.63 -1.38 19.25
C GLU A 106 6.70 -2.91 19.16
N VAL A 107 5.69 -3.53 18.56
CA VAL A 107 5.68 -4.98 18.31
C VAL A 107 6.68 -5.38 17.22
N ALA A 108 6.84 -4.57 16.18
CA ALA A 108 7.66 -4.88 15.01
C ALA A 108 9.15 -4.53 15.19
N ALA A 109 9.46 -3.52 16.00
CA ALA A 109 10.82 -3.07 16.28
C ALA A 109 11.42 -3.80 17.48
N SER A 110 12.74 -3.97 17.50
CA SER A 110 13.47 -4.25 18.73
C SER A 110 13.61 -2.96 19.55
N ARG A 111 14.00 -3.10 20.83
CA ARG A 111 14.24 -1.94 21.70
C ARG A 111 15.29 -0.98 21.14
N ASP A 112 16.36 -1.54 20.59
CA ASP A 112 17.44 -0.74 20.01
C ASP A 112 17.03 -0.03 18.74
N GLU A 113 16.28 -0.70 17.85
CA GLU A 113 15.70 -0.10 16.65
C GLU A 113 14.71 1.01 17.01
N PHE A 114 13.87 0.80 18.03
CA PHE A 114 12.96 1.83 18.53
C PHE A 114 13.72 3.07 19.00
N ASN A 115 14.78 2.87 19.80
CA ASN A 115 15.63 3.96 20.31
C ASN A 115 16.32 4.73 19.16
N GLN A 116 16.76 4.03 18.12
CA GLN A 116 17.37 4.66 16.93
C GLN A 116 16.37 5.49 16.12
N LEU A 117 15.08 5.18 16.20
CA LEU A 117 14.02 5.77 15.38
C LEU A 117 13.09 6.71 16.17
N ILE A 118 13.51 7.22 17.31
CA ILE A 118 12.67 8.11 18.14
C ILE A 118 12.19 9.32 17.32
N THR A 119 13.07 9.95 16.56
CA THR A 119 12.76 11.11 15.72
C THR A 119 11.76 10.78 14.63
N GLU A 120 12.00 9.69 13.89
CA GLU A 120 11.14 9.23 12.79
C GLU A 120 9.77 8.75 13.30
N THR A 121 9.77 8.10 14.45
CA THR A 121 8.54 7.66 15.12
C THR A 121 7.71 8.88 15.57
N PHE A 122 8.36 9.91 16.10
CA PHE A 122 7.71 11.19 16.44
C PHE A 122 7.13 11.86 15.18
N GLN A 123 7.89 11.96 14.10
CA GLN A 123 7.43 12.54 12.82
C GLN A 123 6.19 11.80 12.29
N MET A 124 6.19 10.47 12.31
CA MET A 124 5.03 9.67 11.90
C MET A 124 3.83 9.89 12.82
N GLY A 125 4.05 9.94 14.13
CA GLY A 125 3.02 10.27 15.13
C GLY A 125 2.42 11.65 14.87
N SER A 126 3.24 12.65 14.57
CA SER A 126 2.81 14.01 14.23
C SER A 126 1.96 14.04 12.96
N ILE A 127 2.33 13.27 11.92
CA ILE A 127 1.51 13.11 10.71
C ILE A 127 0.12 12.60 11.07
N TYR A 128 0.01 11.50 11.83
CA TYR A 128 -1.28 10.94 12.23
C TYR A 128 -2.08 11.91 13.10
N ASN A 129 -1.44 12.60 14.06
CA ASN A 129 -2.10 13.55 14.94
C ASN A 129 -2.58 14.80 14.20
N SER A 130 -1.98 15.15 13.06
CA SER A 130 -2.46 16.26 12.22
C SER A 130 -3.76 15.92 11.47
N LEU A 131 -4.12 14.64 11.37
CA LEU A 131 -5.34 14.20 10.74
C LEU A 131 -6.50 14.34 11.71
N ARG A 132 -7.57 14.98 11.28
CA ARG A 132 -8.81 14.99 12.05
C ARG A 132 -9.40 13.57 12.15
N LYS A 133 -9.46 12.88 11.01
CA LYS A 133 -10.12 11.59 10.86
C LYS A 133 -9.69 10.93 9.56
N LEU A 134 -9.55 9.62 9.56
CA LEU A 134 -9.61 8.75 8.39
C LEU A 134 -11.04 8.26 8.26
N GLN A 135 -11.63 8.38 7.08
CA GLN A 135 -13.02 8.00 6.82
C GLN A 135 -13.07 6.61 6.19
N LYS A 136 -14.19 5.92 6.37
CA LYS A 136 -14.47 4.70 5.61
C LYS A 136 -14.37 4.99 4.11
N GLY A 137 -13.63 4.15 3.39
CA GLY A 137 -13.34 4.30 1.97
C GLY A 137 -12.06 5.07 1.67
N ASP A 138 -11.46 5.78 2.63
CA ASP A 138 -10.18 6.45 2.40
C ASP A 138 -9.09 5.43 2.04
N VAL A 139 -8.32 5.76 1.01
CA VAL A 139 -7.15 5.00 0.56
C VAL A 139 -5.91 5.64 1.15
N VAL A 140 -5.27 4.95 2.09
CA VAL A 140 -4.00 5.36 2.68
C VAL A 140 -2.88 4.57 2.02
N THR A 141 -1.86 5.25 1.51
CA THR A 141 -0.67 4.59 0.96
C THR A 141 0.56 4.92 1.79
N ILE A 142 1.41 3.92 1.97
CA ILE A 142 2.72 4.03 2.60
C ILE A 142 3.72 3.50 1.59
N ASP A 143 4.54 4.40 1.06
CA ASP A 143 5.51 4.14 0.01
C ASP A 143 6.91 4.10 0.61
N ILE A 144 7.60 3.01 0.40
CA ILE A 144 8.99 2.81 0.80
C ILE A 144 9.83 2.92 -0.47
N ILE A 145 10.58 4.00 -0.60
CA ILE A 145 11.30 4.35 -1.82
C ILE A 145 12.81 4.36 -1.53
N PRO A 146 13.58 3.44 -2.15
CA PRO A 146 15.02 3.39 -1.96
C PRO A 146 15.68 4.75 -2.21
N GLY A 147 16.56 5.15 -1.31
CA GLY A 147 17.29 6.43 -1.38
C GLY A 147 16.47 7.68 -1.01
N LYS A 148 15.14 7.58 -0.86
CA LYS A 148 14.27 8.69 -0.43
C LYS A 148 13.69 8.46 0.96
N GLY A 149 13.36 7.22 1.33
CA GLY A 149 12.74 6.87 2.59
C GLY A 149 11.25 6.54 2.46
N LEU A 150 10.47 6.83 3.51
CA LEU A 150 9.06 6.52 3.63
C LEU A 150 8.20 7.76 3.37
N ALA A 151 7.20 7.64 2.53
CA ALA A 151 6.18 8.65 2.29
C ALA A 151 4.78 8.07 2.53
N ALA A 152 3.84 8.90 2.97
CA ALA A 152 2.45 8.52 3.12
C ALA A 152 1.53 9.46 2.35
N SER A 153 0.36 8.96 1.93
CA SER A 153 -0.69 9.79 1.33
C SER A 153 -2.08 9.29 1.72
N ILE A 154 -3.08 10.15 1.60
CA ILE A 154 -4.51 9.80 1.71
C ILE A 154 -5.19 10.25 0.43
N ASN A 155 -5.86 9.32 -0.26
CA ASN A 155 -6.57 9.57 -1.52
C ASN A 155 -5.67 10.29 -2.55
N GLY A 156 -4.38 9.90 -2.60
CA GLY A 156 -3.38 10.50 -3.49
C GLY A 156 -2.80 11.84 -3.00
N THR A 157 -3.34 12.45 -1.94
CA THR A 157 -2.78 13.68 -1.36
C THR A 157 -1.64 13.35 -0.42
N PRO A 158 -0.41 13.82 -0.67
CA PRO A 158 0.73 13.57 0.20
C PRO A 158 0.52 14.10 1.62
N LEU A 159 0.90 13.30 2.60
CA LEU A 159 1.01 13.72 3.99
C LEU A 159 2.42 14.24 4.25
N LEU A 160 2.52 15.46 4.74
CA LEU A 160 3.80 16.09 5.05
C LEU A 160 4.06 16.01 6.54
N VAL A 161 5.33 15.86 6.92
CA VAL A 161 5.76 16.00 8.31
C VAL A 161 5.42 17.44 8.78
N PRO A 162 4.57 17.62 9.79
CA PRO A 162 4.05 18.95 10.14
C PRO A 162 5.13 19.97 10.46
N GLU A 163 6.21 19.54 11.13
CA GLU A 163 7.29 20.40 11.61
C GLU A 163 8.21 20.87 10.49
N THR A 164 8.55 19.97 9.56
CA THR A 164 9.57 20.23 8.51
C THR A 164 8.98 20.46 7.13
N LYS A 165 7.69 20.13 6.94
CA LYS A 165 7.02 20.06 5.63
C LYS A 165 7.66 19.06 4.67
N ALA A 166 8.52 18.18 5.18
CA ALA A 166 9.13 17.12 4.39
C ALA A 166 8.08 16.10 3.95
N ARG A 167 8.22 15.62 2.70
CA ARG A 167 7.39 14.56 2.14
C ARG A 167 7.87 13.18 2.61
N TYR A 168 9.15 13.03 2.87
CA TYR A 168 9.77 11.76 3.19
C TYR A 168 10.33 11.76 4.61
N ILE A 169 10.11 10.66 5.31
CA ILE A 169 10.86 10.30 6.52
C ILE A 169 12.06 9.49 6.02
N THR A 170 13.25 10.13 6.02
CA THR A 170 14.46 9.57 5.42
C THR A 170 15.11 8.57 6.36
N SER A 171 14.62 7.33 6.34
CA SER A 171 15.17 6.22 7.12
C SER A 171 14.82 4.88 6.45
N GLU A 172 15.84 4.15 6.03
CA GLU A 172 15.65 2.79 5.51
C GLU A 172 15.19 1.82 6.61
N LEU A 173 15.69 2.00 7.84
CA LEU A 173 15.28 1.19 8.98
C LEU A 173 13.79 1.36 9.26
N MET A 174 13.27 2.59 9.19
CA MET A 174 11.83 2.87 9.32
C MET A 174 11.02 2.09 8.26
N GLY A 175 11.47 2.11 7.01
CA GLY A 175 10.85 1.33 5.93
C GLY A 175 10.81 -0.17 6.21
N ARG A 176 11.91 -0.75 6.71
CA ARG A 176 11.96 -2.18 7.10
C ARG A 176 11.00 -2.50 8.23
N ILE A 177 10.91 -1.63 9.25
CA ILE A 177 9.96 -1.86 10.36
C ILE A 177 8.53 -1.77 9.87
N PHE A 178 8.20 -0.82 8.97
CA PHE A 178 6.88 -0.80 8.35
C PHE A 178 6.54 -2.11 7.64
N LEU A 179 7.46 -2.70 6.88
CA LEU A 179 7.22 -4.03 6.29
C LEU A 179 6.94 -5.07 7.38
N ARG A 180 7.72 -5.09 8.46
CA ARG A 180 7.53 -6.04 9.58
C ARG A 180 6.19 -5.87 10.29
N MET A 181 5.63 -4.65 10.36
CA MET A 181 4.30 -4.40 10.94
C MET A 181 3.19 -5.14 10.18
N TYR A 182 3.38 -5.40 8.88
CA TYR A 182 2.36 -6.02 8.02
C TYR A 182 2.67 -7.47 7.66
N ILE A 183 3.94 -7.82 7.43
CA ILE A 183 4.36 -9.14 6.96
C ILE A 183 5.43 -9.80 7.84
N GLY A 184 5.74 -9.23 9.01
CA GLY A 184 6.72 -9.77 9.95
C GLY A 184 6.20 -10.95 10.77
N ALA A 185 7.10 -11.58 11.51
CA ALA A 185 6.78 -12.78 12.30
C ALA A 185 5.72 -12.55 13.39
N ARG A 186 5.61 -11.32 13.89
CA ARG A 186 4.64 -10.95 14.94
C ARG A 186 3.29 -10.46 14.41
N THR A 187 3.17 -10.27 13.09
CA THR A 187 1.89 -10.00 12.44
C THR A 187 0.98 -11.23 12.55
N PRO A 188 -0.35 -11.06 12.78
CA PRO A 188 -1.28 -12.18 12.78
C PRO A 188 -1.08 -13.08 11.56
N ALA A 189 -1.01 -14.39 11.81
CA ALA A 189 -0.60 -15.36 10.78
C ALA A 189 -1.46 -15.31 9.51
N GLU A 190 -2.78 -15.14 9.66
CA GLU A 190 -3.72 -15.04 8.53
C GLU A 190 -3.39 -13.83 7.66
N LEU A 191 -3.26 -12.62 8.25
CA LEU A 191 -2.91 -11.41 7.52
C LEU A 191 -1.56 -11.57 6.81
N ARG A 192 -0.54 -12.04 7.52
CA ARG A 192 0.79 -12.26 6.95
C ARG A 192 0.77 -13.21 5.76
N GLN A 193 0.10 -14.35 5.89
CA GLN A 193 -0.02 -15.34 4.81
C GLN A 193 -0.76 -14.78 3.60
N ASN A 194 -1.82 -14.00 3.82
CA ASN A 194 -2.57 -13.35 2.77
C ASN A 194 -1.71 -12.32 2.03
N LEU A 195 -1.00 -11.44 2.74
CA LEU A 195 -0.15 -10.41 2.15
C LEU A 195 1.08 -10.99 1.42
N LEU A 196 1.59 -12.14 1.88
CA LEU A 196 2.69 -12.88 1.24
C LEU A 196 2.21 -13.85 0.15
N GLY A 197 0.91 -13.91 -0.16
CA GLY A 197 0.37 -14.80 -1.19
C GLY A 197 0.54 -16.29 -0.87
N THR A 198 0.68 -16.66 0.42
CA THR A 198 0.94 -18.03 0.85
C THR A 198 -0.29 -18.73 1.44
N SER A 199 -1.43 -18.05 1.57
CA SER A 199 -2.68 -18.65 2.03
C SER A 199 -3.22 -19.67 1.01
N LYS A 200 -3.97 -20.67 1.49
CA LYS A 200 -4.56 -21.72 0.63
C LYS A 200 -5.50 -21.12 -0.42
N SER A 201 -6.37 -20.19 -0.02
CA SER A 201 -7.33 -19.52 -0.91
C SER A 201 -6.65 -18.76 -2.07
N MET A 202 -5.54 -18.08 -1.81
CA MET A 202 -4.78 -17.39 -2.83
C MET A 202 -4.07 -18.34 -3.80
N ARG A 203 -3.64 -19.52 -3.34
CA ARG A 203 -3.00 -20.54 -4.18
C ARG A 203 -4.00 -21.27 -5.09
N GLU A 204 -5.25 -21.41 -4.64
CA GLU A 204 -6.33 -22.03 -5.43
C GLU A 204 -6.84 -21.07 -6.51
N ALA A 205 -6.90 -19.77 -6.26
CA ALA A 205 -7.31 -18.76 -7.23
C ALA A 205 -6.27 -18.51 -8.35
N ALA A 206 -5.00 -18.91 -8.13
CA ALA A 206 -3.89 -18.72 -9.07
C ALA A 206 -3.64 -19.96 -9.98
N ARG A 207 -4.46 -21.03 -9.87
CA ARG A 207 -4.42 -22.26 -10.69
C ARG A 207 -5.53 -22.26 -11.73
#